data_7d544bf8e03103c6b62c847b1a0b1db6
#
_entry.id   7d544bf8e03103c6b62c847b1a0b1db6
#
_cell.length_a   1.000
_cell.length_b   1.000
_cell.length_c   1.000
_cell.angle_alpha   90.00
_cell.angle_beta   90.00
_cell.angle_gamma   90.00
#
_symmetry.space_group_name_H-M   'P 1'
#
loop_
_entity.id
_entity.type
_entity.pdbx_description
1 polymer ?
#
loop_
_entity_poly.entity_id
_entity_poly.type
_entity_poly.pdbx_seq_one_letter_code
_entity_poly.pdbx_strand_id
1 'polypeptide(L)'
;IMCPEAAVSGDENPEITAIIVGKADLPSAIKAIYRATGAKFILKDKIALGGEKNCYIFCRPPKYDAVFGVASAKKSGEAASGDTHSVIRINEHRFLMALSDGMGSGGHACKISRTAISLIEAFYRAEMPEGTVLETINKLLAFTGEERFACIDICSVDLGNGSAEFVKIGAPAALIMRGGDIKVLESQSLPLGILEGLRPTVAQEKLCDGDMLVFMSDGITSAFNSTPELLDFLQPMRPLNPQNLADKLLAGALERTEGKAEDDMTVLCTRIFATDPAEEQEPLPAAVRALKHK
;
A
#
# COMPACT_ATOMS: atom_id res chain seq x y z
N ILE A 1 -12.53 36.07 2.02
CA ILE A 1 -11.59 35.28 2.82
C ILE A 1 -10.42 36.18 3.19
N MET A 2 -10.16 36.36 4.47
CA MET A 2 -8.98 37.07 4.95
C MET A 2 -7.87 36.07 5.23
N CYS A 3 -6.83 36.07 4.40
CA CYS A 3 -5.66 35.20 4.51
C CYS A 3 -4.42 36.07 4.75
N PRO A 4 -4.02 36.29 6.03
CA PRO A 4 -2.87 37.13 6.35
C PRO A 4 -1.54 36.50 5.97
N GLU A 5 -1.48 35.18 5.86
CA GLU A 5 -0.24 34.47 5.60
C GLU A 5 -0.50 33.22 4.77
N ALA A 6 0.32 33.00 3.76
CA ALA A 6 0.35 31.77 2.97
C ALA A 6 1.79 31.43 2.59
N ALA A 7 2.13 30.14 2.64
CA ALA A 7 3.44 29.62 2.27
C ALA A 7 3.29 28.43 1.33
N VAL A 8 4.28 28.20 0.48
CA VAL A 8 4.38 27.02 -0.38
C VAL A 8 5.61 26.23 0.03
N SER A 9 5.46 24.92 0.23
CA SER A 9 6.52 24.00 0.56
C SER A 9 6.48 22.77 -0.36
N GLY A 10 7.58 22.03 -0.46
CA GLY A 10 7.70 20.85 -1.32
C GLY A 10 7.98 21.20 -2.79
N ASP A 11 8.86 20.43 -3.47
CA ASP A 11 9.22 20.66 -4.88
C ASP A 11 8.42 19.79 -5.83
N GLU A 12 8.37 18.50 -5.61
CA GLU A 12 7.63 17.55 -6.43
C GLU A 12 6.14 17.48 -6.06
N ASN A 13 5.84 17.51 -4.76
CA ASN A 13 4.48 17.53 -4.22
C ASN A 13 4.26 18.83 -3.42
N PRO A 14 3.98 19.96 -4.09
CA PRO A 14 3.84 21.24 -3.42
C PRO A 14 2.61 21.27 -2.51
N GLU A 15 2.82 21.74 -1.29
CA GLU A 15 1.78 22.02 -0.32
C GLU A 15 1.64 23.53 -0.11
N ILE A 16 0.42 24.00 -0.02
CA ILE A 16 0.11 25.39 0.30
C ILE A 16 -0.47 25.43 1.71
N THR A 17 0.27 26.04 2.62
CA THR A 17 -0.21 26.32 3.97
C THR A 17 -0.76 27.75 4.01
N ALA A 18 -2.02 27.92 4.43
CA ALA A 18 -2.69 29.22 4.50
C ALA A 18 -3.32 29.43 5.87
N ILE A 19 -3.00 30.54 6.55
CA ILE A 19 -3.70 30.97 7.76
C ILE A 19 -4.90 31.80 7.34
N ILE A 20 -6.10 31.34 7.68
CA ILE A 20 -7.37 32.02 7.35
C ILE A 20 -8.04 32.44 8.65
N VAL A 21 -8.51 33.70 8.68
CA VAL A 21 -9.24 34.29 9.80
C VAL A 21 -10.73 34.22 9.53
N GLY A 22 -11.50 33.75 10.51
CA GLY A 22 -12.94 33.55 10.38
C GLY A 22 -13.33 32.25 9.71
N LYS A 23 -14.59 32.16 9.27
CA LYS A 23 -15.11 30.96 8.61
C LYS A 23 -14.63 30.93 7.15
N ALA A 24 -13.82 29.93 6.82
CA ALA A 24 -13.38 29.74 5.44
C ALA A 24 -14.50 29.17 4.57
N ASP A 25 -14.71 29.77 3.41
CA ASP A 25 -15.40 29.14 2.29
C ASP A 25 -14.36 28.37 1.47
N LEU A 26 -14.25 27.05 1.70
CA LEU A 26 -13.27 26.19 1.05
C LEU A 26 -13.33 26.22 -0.49
N PRO A 27 -14.50 26.18 -1.14
CA PRO A 27 -14.58 26.31 -2.59
C PRO A 27 -13.96 27.60 -3.12
N SER A 28 -14.21 28.73 -2.43
CA SER A 28 -13.60 30.00 -2.80
C SER A 28 -12.09 30.04 -2.58
N ALA A 29 -11.59 29.41 -1.50
CA ALA A 29 -10.16 29.28 -1.25
C ALA A 29 -9.47 28.45 -2.34
N ILE A 30 -10.01 27.28 -2.68
CA ILE A 30 -9.50 26.40 -3.74
C ILE A 30 -9.51 27.13 -5.09
N LYS A 31 -10.60 27.87 -5.40
CA LYS A 31 -10.68 28.67 -6.63
C LYS A 31 -9.63 29.78 -6.68
N ALA A 32 -9.35 30.44 -5.54
CA ALA A 32 -8.30 31.44 -5.46
C ALA A 32 -6.91 30.83 -5.67
N ILE A 33 -6.65 29.68 -5.07
CA ILE A 33 -5.41 28.92 -5.28
C ILE A 33 -5.26 28.54 -6.75
N TYR A 34 -6.30 27.99 -7.38
CA TYR A 34 -6.28 27.65 -8.81
C TYR A 34 -5.97 28.85 -9.69
N ARG A 35 -6.58 30.03 -9.41
CA ARG A 35 -6.29 31.25 -10.16
C ARG A 35 -4.85 31.73 -10.01
N ALA A 36 -4.27 31.54 -8.82
CA ALA A 36 -2.90 31.98 -8.54
C ALA A 36 -1.84 31.01 -9.10
N THR A 37 -2.11 29.72 -9.11
CA THR A 37 -1.14 28.67 -9.43
C THR A 37 -1.35 28.00 -10.79
N GLY A 38 -2.55 28.11 -11.37
CA GLY A 38 -2.96 27.35 -12.57
C GLY A 38 -3.18 25.86 -12.30
N ALA A 39 -3.07 25.38 -11.04
CA ALA A 39 -3.12 23.98 -10.70
C ALA A 39 -4.24 23.67 -9.70
N LYS A 40 -4.79 22.45 -9.80
CA LYS A 40 -5.81 21.96 -8.86
C LYS A 40 -5.14 21.64 -7.51
N PHE A 41 -5.81 22.05 -6.43
CA PHE A 41 -5.46 21.70 -5.06
C PHE A 41 -6.70 21.23 -4.32
N ILE A 42 -6.51 20.32 -3.38
CA ILE A 42 -7.53 19.82 -2.46
C ILE A 42 -7.11 20.15 -1.02
N LEU A 43 -8.08 20.20 -0.11
CA LEU A 43 -7.77 20.34 1.31
C LEU A 43 -7.17 19.04 1.83
N LYS A 44 -5.95 19.12 2.36
CA LYS A 44 -5.27 18.02 3.02
C LYS A 44 -5.58 17.99 4.52
N ASP A 45 -5.50 19.16 5.18
CA ASP A 45 -5.68 19.22 6.63
C ASP A 45 -6.17 20.62 7.07
N LYS A 46 -6.76 20.67 8.26
CA LYS A 46 -7.19 21.88 8.94
C LYS A 46 -6.82 21.84 10.42
N ILE A 47 -6.00 22.78 10.85
CA ILE A 47 -5.52 22.91 12.22
C ILE A 47 -6.08 24.19 12.83
N ALA A 48 -6.74 24.09 13.99
CA ALA A 48 -7.19 25.24 14.75
C ALA A 48 -6.00 25.88 15.51
N LEU A 49 -5.76 27.18 15.27
CA LEU A 49 -4.65 27.93 15.91
C LEU A 49 -5.09 28.76 17.11
N GLY A 50 -6.39 28.74 17.44
CA GLY A 50 -6.99 29.54 18.48
C GLY A 50 -7.55 30.87 17.99
N GLY A 51 -8.51 31.43 18.73
CA GLY A 51 -9.33 32.54 18.27
C GLY A 51 -10.14 32.15 17.01
N GLU A 52 -10.25 33.06 16.07
CA GLU A 52 -10.90 32.80 14.78
C GLU A 52 -9.92 32.34 13.68
N LYS A 53 -8.66 31.98 14.04
CA LYS A 53 -7.61 31.61 13.11
C LYS A 53 -7.56 30.08 12.93
N ASN A 54 -7.50 29.65 11.66
CA ASN A 54 -7.27 28.25 11.28
C ASN A 54 -6.16 28.19 10.23
N CYS A 55 -5.31 27.19 10.36
CA CYS A 55 -4.33 26.82 9.34
C CYS A 55 -4.97 25.78 8.43
N TYR A 56 -4.98 26.03 7.13
CA TYR A 56 -5.43 25.12 6.10
C TYR A 56 -4.23 24.67 5.28
N ILE A 57 -4.09 23.38 5.10
CA ILE A 57 -3.04 22.79 4.29
C ILE A 57 -3.70 22.21 3.04
N PHE A 58 -3.28 22.69 1.88
CA PHE A 58 -3.75 22.23 0.59
C PHE A 58 -2.63 21.50 -0.12
N CYS A 59 -2.94 20.39 -0.78
CA CYS A 59 -2.02 19.61 -1.60
C CYS A 59 -2.61 19.39 -3.00
N ARG A 60 -1.80 18.94 -3.95
CA ARG A 60 -2.31 18.48 -5.24
C ARG A 60 -3.13 17.19 -5.03
N PRO A 61 -4.19 16.96 -5.81
CA PRO A 61 -4.86 15.67 -5.80
C PRO A 61 -3.86 14.56 -6.21
N PRO A 62 -4.00 13.34 -5.70
CA PRO A 62 -3.18 12.22 -6.12
C PRO A 62 -3.41 11.93 -7.61
N LYS A 63 -2.33 11.57 -8.32
CA LYS A 63 -2.37 11.19 -9.75
C LYS A 63 -3.01 9.81 -9.95
N TYR A 64 -2.87 8.95 -8.96
CA TYR A 64 -3.36 7.57 -8.97
C TYR A 64 -4.30 7.33 -7.81
N ASP A 65 -5.13 6.30 -7.97
CA ASP A 65 -5.91 5.70 -6.90
C ASP A 65 -5.82 4.17 -7.01
N ALA A 66 -6.33 3.46 -6.02
CA ALA A 66 -6.24 2.02 -5.94
C ALA A 66 -7.57 1.39 -5.55
N VAL A 67 -7.89 0.26 -6.18
CA VAL A 67 -8.97 -0.64 -5.77
C VAL A 67 -8.41 -2.03 -5.55
N PHE A 68 -8.98 -2.78 -4.62
CA PHE A 68 -8.48 -4.10 -4.27
C PHE A 68 -9.57 -5.16 -4.28
N GLY A 69 -9.12 -6.41 -4.29
CA GLY A 69 -9.94 -7.60 -4.12
C GLY A 69 -9.17 -8.66 -3.35
N VAL A 70 -9.88 -9.45 -2.58
CA VAL A 70 -9.32 -10.51 -1.74
C VAL A 70 -10.12 -11.79 -1.91
N ALA A 71 -9.42 -12.90 -2.06
CA ALA A 71 -10.01 -14.23 -1.98
C ALA A 71 -9.18 -15.10 -1.04
N SER A 72 -9.83 -15.84 -0.14
CA SER A 72 -9.12 -16.69 0.80
C SER A 72 -9.89 -17.97 1.13
N ALA A 73 -9.13 -19.01 1.42
CA ALA A 73 -9.64 -20.26 2.00
C ALA A 73 -8.72 -20.67 3.14
N LYS A 74 -9.30 -21.02 4.28
CA LYS A 74 -8.52 -21.54 5.40
C LYS A 74 -8.16 -23.00 5.18
N LYS A 75 -7.07 -23.44 5.77
CA LYS A 75 -6.64 -24.84 5.80
C LYS A 75 -7.78 -25.77 6.21
N SER A 76 -7.94 -26.85 5.48
CA SER A 76 -9.04 -27.82 5.72
C SER A 76 -8.92 -28.42 7.12
N GLY A 77 -10.00 -28.29 7.90
CA GLY A 77 -10.06 -28.76 9.28
C GLY A 77 -9.71 -27.71 10.34
N GLU A 78 -9.14 -26.57 9.97
CA GLU A 78 -8.81 -25.50 10.92
C GLU A 78 -9.99 -24.54 11.16
N ALA A 79 -10.04 -24.00 12.39
CA ALA A 79 -11.07 -23.04 12.79
C ALA A 79 -10.78 -21.62 12.31
N ALA A 80 -9.51 -21.24 12.18
CA ALA A 80 -9.03 -19.92 11.78
C ALA A 80 -7.90 -20.04 10.76
N SER A 81 -7.74 -19.03 9.89
CA SER A 81 -6.62 -18.91 8.98
C SER A 81 -5.42 -18.28 9.68
N GLY A 82 -4.21 -18.75 9.40
CA GLY A 82 -2.95 -18.13 9.75
C GLY A 82 -2.65 -16.87 8.93
N ASP A 83 -3.28 -16.73 7.77
CA ASP A 83 -3.12 -15.57 6.91
C ASP A 83 -3.92 -14.36 7.42
N THR A 84 -3.31 -13.19 7.32
CA THR A 84 -3.97 -11.90 7.60
C THR A 84 -3.50 -10.88 6.58
N HIS A 85 -4.40 -10.06 6.09
CA HIS A 85 -4.08 -9.01 5.13
C HIS A 85 -4.58 -7.65 5.62
N SER A 86 -4.01 -6.60 5.06
CA SER A 86 -4.45 -5.22 5.24
C SER A 86 -4.35 -4.45 3.94
N VAL A 87 -5.35 -3.62 3.69
CA VAL A 87 -5.35 -2.64 2.61
C VAL A 87 -5.88 -1.34 3.17
N ILE A 88 -5.02 -0.34 3.29
CA ILE A 88 -5.39 0.94 3.88
C ILE A 88 -4.87 2.12 3.07
N ARG A 89 -5.61 3.20 3.10
CA ARG A 89 -5.11 4.52 2.73
C ARG A 89 -4.54 5.16 4.00
N ILE A 90 -3.24 5.44 4.00
CA ILE A 90 -2.54 6.05 5.14
C ILE A 90 -2.88 7.54 5.18
N ASN A 91 -2.79 8.20 4.04
CA ASN A 91 -3.17 9.60 3.83
C ASN A 91 -3.59 9.82 2.36
N GLU A 92 -3.85 11.07 1.96
CA GLU A 92 -4.32 11.38 0.58
C GLU A 92 -3.39 10.88 -0.53
N HIS A 93 -2.09 10.73 -0.26
CA HIS A 93 -1.09 10.32 -1.25
C HIS A 93 -0.45 8.96 -0.98
N ARG A 94 -0.77 8.30 0.12
CA ARG A 94 -0.10 7.05 0.49
C ARG A 94 -1.09 5.90 0.71
N PHE A 95 -0.89 4.86 -0.06
CA PHE A 95 -1.65 3.61 -0.01
C PHE A 95 -0.73 2.48 0.47
N LEU A 96 -1.25 1.60 1.31
CA LEU A 96 -0.54 0.43 1.81
C LEU A 96 -1.37 -0.82 1.56
N MET A 97 -0.74 -1.86 1.01
CA MET A 97 -1.23 -3.23 1.05
C MET A 97 -0.22 -4.12 1.75
N ALA A 98 -0.70 -5.05 2.55
CA ALA A 98 0.14 -6.00 3.27
C ALA A 98 -0.54 -7.36 3.39
N LEU A 99 0.26 -8.42 3.30
CA LEU A 99 -0.14 -9.80 3.56
C LEU A 99 0.85 -10.41 4.54
N SER A 100 0.36 -11.06 5.57
CA SER A 100 1.16 -11.79 6.53
C SER A 100 0.63 -13.21 6.68
N ASP A 101 1.52 -14.17 6.60
CA ASP A 101 1.29 -15.56 6.91
C ASP A 101 2.03 -15.89 8.22
N GLY A 102 1.30 -16.30 9.24
CA GLY A 102 1.81 -16.71 10.53
C GLY A 102 2.21 -18.18 10.51
N MET A 103 3.44 -18.50 10.92
CA MET A 103 3.94 -19.88 10.93
C MET A 103 3.04 -20.80 11.75
N GLY A 104 2.74 -21.97 11.19
CA GLY A 104 1.86 -22.99 11.76
C GLY A 104 0.46 -22.91 11.18
N SER A 105 -0.54 -23.31 11.96
CA SER A 105 -1.94 -23.27 11.52
C SER A 105 -2.88 -22.87 12.65
N GLY A 106 -4.11 -22.51 12.27
CA GLY A 106 -5.19 -22.23 13.20
C GLY A 106 -5.01 -20.96 14.06
N GLY A 107 -5.52 -20.99 15.27
CA GLY A 107 -5.63 -19.78 16.11
C GLY A 107 -4.32 -19.15 16.54
N HIS A 108 -3.22 -19.93 16.66
CA HIS A 108 -1.90 -19.43 17.04
C HIS A 108 -1.27 -18.64 15.88
N ALA A 109 -1.22 -19.22 14.68
CA ALA A 109 -0.74 -18.57 13.47
C ALA A 109 -1.53 -17.29 13.17
N CYS A 110 -2.87 -17.35 13.28
CA CYS A 110 -3.76 -16.21 13.15
C CYS A 110 -3.40 -15.05 14.11
N LYS A 111 -3.06 -15.35 15.36
CA LYS A 111 -2.68 -14.31 16.34
C LYS A 111 -1.36 -13.65 15.96
N ILE A 112 -0.39 -14.41 15.45
CA ILE A 112 0.92 -13.89 15.03
C ILE A 112 0.74 -12.94 13.84
N SER A 113 0.11 -13.41 12.77
CA SER A 113 -0.10 -12.62 11.54
C SER A 113 -0.92 -11.35 11.80
N ARG A 114 -1.98 -11.44 12.61
CA ARG A 114 -2.77 -10.26 13.03
C ARG A 114 -1.95 -9.25 13.82
N THR A 115 -1.10 -9.74 14.74
CA THR A 115 -0.22 -8.84 15.51
C THR A 115 0.75 -8.11 14.58
N ALA A 116 1.38 -8.84 13.65
CA ALA A 116 2.28 -8.26 12.67
C ALA A 116 1.59 -7.20 11.81
N ILE A 117 0.43 -7.52 11.23
CA ILE A 117 -0.35 -6.57 10.41
C ILE A 117 -0.78 -5.34 11.23
N SER A 118 -1.28 -5.53 12.46
CA SER A 118 -1.70 -4.40 13.30
C SER A 118 -0.54 -3.45 13.63
N LEU A 119 0.66 -3.98 13.86
CA LEU A 119 1.86 -3.18 14.10
C LEU A 119 2.31 -2.45 12.82
N ILE A 120 2.28 -3.13 11.67
CA ILE A 120 2.56 -2.51 10.36
C ILE A 120 1.64 -1.31 10.15
N GLU A 121 0.33 -1.51 10.27
CA GLU A 121 -0.65 -0.42 10.11
C GLU A 121 -0.38 0.76 11.06
N ALA A 122 -0.14 0.47 12.34
CA ALA A 122 0.09 1.51 13.35
C ALA A 122 1.35 2.33 13.04
N PHE A 123 2.44 1.68 12.68
CA PHE A 123 3.70 2.35 12.40
C PHE A 123 3.67 3.14 11.09
N TYR A 124 3.07 2.59 10.03
CA TYR A 124 2.90 3.31 8.77
C TYR A 124 1.96 4.52 8.92
N ARG A 125 0.89 4.41 9.73
CA ARG A 125 0.02 5.55 10.06
C ARG A 125 0.74 6.61 10.89
N ALA A 126 1.71 6.21 11.73
CA ALA A 126 2.57 7.12 12.48
C ALA A 126 3.72 7.70 11.62
N GLU A 127 3.77 7.39 10.33
CA GLU A 127 4.81 7.81 9.38
C GLU A 127 6.23 7.53 9.89
N MET A 128 6.40 6.41 10.61
CA MET A 128 7.72 5.97 11.06
C MET A 128 8.60 5.54 9.88
N PRO A 129 9.93 5.76 9.95
CA PRO A 129 10.85 5.27 8.93
C PRO A 129 10.75 3.75 8.75
N GLU A 130 10.66 3.28 7.51
CA GLU A 130 10.39 1.87 7.18
C GLU A 130 11.40 0.89 7.81
N GLY A 131 12.70 1.22 7.79
CA GLY A 131 13.73 0.40 8.44
C GLY A 131 13.49 0.23 9.96
N THR A 132 13.01 1.29 10.63
CA THR A 132 12.65 1.24 12.05
C THR A 132 11.41 0.39 12.30
N VAL A 133 10.41 0.46 11.41
CA VAL A 133 9.19 -0.34 11.50
C VAL A 133 9.52 -1.81 11.53
N LEU A 134 10.26 -2.28 10.53
CA LEU A 134 10.59 -3.71 10.37
C LEU A 134 11.48 -4.23 11.50
N GLU A 135 12.49 -3.46 11.90
CA GLU A 135 13.35 -3.82 13.02
C GLU A 135 12.56 -3.94 14.33
N THR A 136 11.64 -3.00 14.56
CA THR A 136 10.80 -3.02 15.77
C THR A 136 9.86 -4.20 15.78
N ILE A 137 9.19 -4.51 14.66
CA ILE A 137 8.29 -5.67 14.56
C ILE A 137 9.08 -6.96 14.76
N ASN A 138 10.25 -7.10 14.13
CA ASN A 138 11.11 -8.27 14.29
C ASN A 138 11.51 -8.49 15.76
N LYS A 139 11.95 -7.43 16.45
CA LYS A 139 12.26 -7.48 17.87
C LYS A 139 11.07 -7.86 18.73
N LEU A 140 9.89 -7.27 18.46
CA LEU A 140 8.67 -7.58 19.21
C LEU A 140 8.23 -9.03 19.06
N LEU A 141 8.35 -9.63 17.86
CA LEU A 141 8.02 -11.02 17.64
C LEU A 141 9.07 -11.96 18.29
N ALA A 142 10.34 -11.65 18.17
CA ALA A 142 11.43 -12.44 18.78
C ALA A 142 11.42 -12.39 20.32
N PHE A 143 10.98 -11.26 20.92
CA PHE A 143 11.06 -11.04 22.38
C PHE A 143 10.06 -11.87 23.20
N THR A 144 9.06 -12.47 22.59
CA THR A 144 7.97 -13.17 23.30
C THR A 144 8.36 -14.56 23.78
N GLY A 145 9.58 -15.05 23.50
CA GLY A 145 10.10 -16.34 23.99
C GLY A 145 9.39 -17.59 23.42
N GLU A 146 8.39 -17.41 22.59
CA GLU A 146 7.73 -18.46 21.81
C GLU A 146 8.24 -18.37 20.37
N GLU A 147 8.35 -19.50 19.68
CA GLU A 147 8.67 -19.53 18.26
C GLU A 147 7.54 -18.88 17.46
N ARG A 148 7.65 -17.57 17.23
CA ARG A 148 6.68 -16.74 16.51
C ARG A 148 7.33 -16.18 15.25
N PHE A 149 7.06 -16.85 14.17
CA PHE A 149 7.58 -16.47 12.86
C PHE A 149 6.42 -16.05 11.96
N ALA A 150 6.68 -15.08 11.10
CA ALA A 150 5.71 -14.65 10.09
C ALA A 150 6.42 -14.30 8.79
N CYS A 151 5.85 -14.74 7.68
CA CYS A 151 6.15 -14.21 6.36
C CYS A 151 5.36 -12.92 6.16
N ILE A 152 5.99 -11.92 5.54
CA ILE A 152 5.34 -10.62 5.31
C ILE A 152 5.66 -10.10 3.93
N ASP A 153 4.62 -9.66 3.25
CA ASP A 153 4.66 -8.86 2.04
C ASP A 153 4.03 -7.50 2.31
N ILE A 154 4.73 -6.42 1.97
CA ILE A 154 4.22 -5.05 2.08
C ILE A 154 4.47 -4.35 0.75
N CYS A 155 3.48 -3.58 0.28
CA CYS A 155 3.66 -2.59 -0.76
C CYS A 155 3.14 -1.24 -0.28
N SER A 156 4.01 -0.25 -0.23
CA SER A 156 3.68 1.15 0.02
C SER A 156 3.73 1.91 -1.30
N VAL A 157 2.64 2.56 -1.68
CA VAL A 157 2.52 3.29 -2.95
C VAL A 157 2.32 4.77 -2.70
N ASP A 158 3.16 5.60 -3.30
CA ASP A 158 2.92 7.04 -3.44
C ASP A 158 1.95 7.27 -4.60
N LEU A 159 0.71 7.58 -4.29
CA LEU A 159 -0.35 7.84 -5.26
C LEU A 159 -0.16 9.17 -6.00
N GLY A 160 0.69 10.08 -5.49
CA GLY A 160 1.01 11.34 -6.16
C GLY A 160 1.86 11.14 -7.40
N ASN A 161 2.73 10.13 -7.39
CA ASN A 161 3.67 9.91 -8.49
C ASN A 161 3.72 8.45 -8.99
N GLY A 162 3.11 7.48 -8.29
CA GLY A 162 3.12 6.05 -8.64
C GLY A 162 4.40 5.32 -8.23
N SER A 163 5.28 5.92 -7.42
CA SER A 163 6.41 5.19 -6.84
C SER A 163 5.90 4.18 -5.81
N ALA A 164 6.38 2.95 -5.90
CA ALA A 164 6.01 1.88 -4.99
C ALA A 164 7.26 1.23 -4.41
N GLU A 165 7.21 0.96 -3.11
CA GLU A 165 8.22 0.19 -2.42
C GLU A 165 7.62 -1.14 -1.97
N PHE A 166 8.24 -2.22 -2.39
CA PHE A 166 7.90 -3.59 -1.99
C PHE A 166 8.92 -4.06 -0.97
N VAL A 167 8.42 -4.49 0.18
CA VAL A 167 9.22 -5.08 1.26
C VAL A 167 8.76 -6.49 1.48
N LYS A 168 9.66 -7.46 1.23
CA LYS A 168 9.38 -8.88 1.30
C LYS A 168 10.24 -9.56 2.35
N ILE A 169 9.61 -10.33 3.22
CA ILE A 169 10.25 -11.02 4.33
C ILE A 169 9.71 -12.46 4.39
N GLY A 170 10.49 -13.43 3.89
CA GLY A 170 10.10 -14.82 3.84
C GLY A 170 8.89 -15.15 2.98
N ALA A 171 8.27 -14.14 2.36
CA ALA A 171 7.03 -14.29 1.62
C ALA A 171 7.28 -14.87 0.21
N PRO A 172 6.29 -15.58 -0.37
CA PRO A 172 6.32 -16.03 -1.76
C PRO A 172 6.48 -14.89 -2.76
N ALA A 173 6.69 -15.21 -4.03
CA ALA A 173 6.81 -14.20 -5.08
C ALA A 173 5.55 -13.32 -5.17
N ALA A 174 5.74 -12.01 -5.23
CA ALA A 174 4.70 -11.05 -5.60
C ALA A 174 4.76 -10.76 -7.10
N LEU A 175 3.65 -10.34 -7.69
CA LEU A 175 3.58 -10.11 -9.12
C LEU A 175 3.08 -8.68 -9.41
N ILE A 176 3.61 -8.10 -10.50
CA ILE A 176 3.07 -6.91 -11.13
C ILE A 176 2.67 -7.28 -12.55
N MET A 177 1.37 -7.26 -12.84
CA MET A 177 0.85 -7.51 -14.18
C MET A 177 0.61 -6.16 -14.89
N ARG A 178 1.27 -5.97 -16.03
CA ARG A 178 1.23 -4.73 -16.82
C ARG A 178 1.08 -5.04 -18.30
N GLY A 179 -0.01 -4.64 -18.91
CA GLY A 179 -0.20 -4.69 -20.38
C GLY A 179 -0.07 -6.08 -21.01
N GLY A 180 0.00 -7.13 -20.22
CA GLY A 180 0.21 -8.52 -20.66
C GLY A 180 1.52 -9.12 -20.20
N ASP A 181 2.44 -8.30 -19.70
CA ASP A 181 3.67 -8.75 -19.07
C ASP A 181 3.46 -9.00 -17.57
N ILE A 182 4.19 -9.96 -17.01
CA ILE A 182 4.16 -10.26 -15.59
C ILE A 182 5.59 -10.13 -15.04
N LYS A 183 5.79 -9.17 -14.16
CA LYS A 183 7.03 -9.01 -13.42
C LYS A 183 6.93 -9.76 -12.10
N VAL A 184 7.92 -10.57 -11.79
CA VAL A 184 8.01 -11.36 -10.56
C VAL A 184 8.95 -10.66 -9.59
N LEU A 185 8.50 -10.48 -8.35
CA LEU A 185 9.29 -9.94 -7.25
C LEU A 185 9.51 -11.05 -6.22
N GLU A 186 10.72 -11.58 -6.15
CA GLU A 186 11.09 -12.68 -5.25
C GLU A 186 11.63 -12.16 -3.92
N SER A 187 11.50 -12.96 -2.85
CA SER A 187 12.16 -12.74 -1.56
C SER A 187 13.34 -13.68 -1.39
N GLN A 188 14.42 -13.16 -0.84
CA GLN A 188 15.59 -13.97 -0.43
C GLN A 188 15.82 -13.92 1.09
N SER A 189 14.91 -13.29 1.83
CA SER A 189 15.00 -13.15 3.28
C SER A 189 14.27 -14.26 4.01
N LEU A 190 14.73 -14.55 5.24
CA LEU A 190 14.02 -15.44 6.15
C LEU A 190 12.79 -14.74 6.75
N PRO A 191 11.79 -15.51 7.24
CA PRO A 191 10.66 -14.95 7.97
C PRO A 191 11.05 -14.10 9.17
N LEU A 192 10.17 -13.16 9.57
CA LEU A 192 10.31 -12.37 10.80
C LEU A 192 10.35 -13.29 12.03
N GLY A 193 11.16 -12.92 13.02
CA GLY A 193 11.27 -13.63 14.30
C GLY A 193 12.35 -14.70 14.32
N ILE A 194 12.89 -15.14 13.19
CA ILE A 194 13.92 -16.21 13.13
C ILE A 194 15.29 -15.70 13.58
N LEU A 195 15.69 -14.52 13.11
CA LEU A 195 17.01 -13.96 13.37
C LEU A 195 16.94 -12.51 13.86
N GLU A 196 17.84 -12.15 14.78
CA GLU A 196 18.16 -10.76 15.04
C GLU A 196 18.92 -10.17 13.84
N GLY A 197 18.65 -8.93 13.47
CA GLY A 197 19.32 -8.26 12.35
C GLY A 197 18.80 -8.68 10.97
N LEU A 198 17.50 -8.92 10.86
CA LEU A 198 16.81 -9.22 9.62
C LEU A 198 17.13 -8.18 8.52
N ARG A 199 17.40 -8.68 7.32
CA ARG A 199 17.51 -7.87 6.10
C ARG A 199 16.37 -8.22 5.16
N PRO A 200 15.35 -7.35 5.05
CA PRO A 200 14.26 -7.55 4.09
C PRO A 200 14.78 -7.44 2.67
N THR A 201 14.10 -8.09 1.74
CA THR A 201 14.26 -7.80 0.32
C THR A 201 13.41 -6.60 0.00
N VAL A 202 14.04 -5.52 -0.48
CA VAL A 202 13.38 -4.27 -0.86
C VAL A 202 13.50 -4.06 -2.35
N ALA A 203 12.37 -3.81 -3.03
CA ALA A 203 12.33 -3.47 -4.44
C ALA A 203 11.57 -2.16 -4.64
N GLN A 204 12.15 -1.25 -5.42
CA GLN A 204 11.52 0.01 -5.80
C GLN A 204 10.97 -0.11 -7.23
N GLU A 205 9.72 0.25 -7.40
CA GLU A 205 9.02 0.16 -8.68
C GLU A 205 8.31 1.46 -9.02
N LYS A 206 8.12 1.68 -10.32
CA LYS A 206 7.29 2.78 -10.82
C LYS A 206 6.02 2.18 -11.41
N LEU A 207 4.91 2.39 -10.73
CA LEU A 207 3.60 1.92 -11.16
C LEU A 207 2.98 2.88 -12.18
N CYS A 208 2.18 2.30 -13.07
CA CYS A 208 1.46 2.98 -14.13
C CYS A 208 -0.05 2.71 -14.03
N ASP A 209 -0.81 3.46 -14.80
CA ASP A 209 -2.25 3.21 -14.96
C ASP A 209 -2.51 1.78 -15.47
N GLY A 210 -3.41 1.10 -14.78
CA GLY A 210 -3.82 -0.27 -15.11
C GLY A 210 -2.96 -1.38 -14.51
N ASP A 211 -1.86 -1.07 -13.81
CA ASP A 211 -1.05 -2.08 -13.13
C ASP A 211 -1.89 -2.85 -12.11
N MET A 212 -1.69 -4.17 -12.10
CA MET A 212 -2.31 -5.07 -11.14
C MET A 212 -1.22 -5.72 -10.27
N LEU A 213 -1.24 -5.39 -8.99
CA LEU A 213 -0.36 -6.00 -7.98
C LEU A 213 -1.03 -7.25 -7.43
N VAL A 214 -0.26 -8.32 -7.24
CA VAL A 214 -0.76 -9.60 -6.70
C VAL A 214 0.16 -10.08 -5.60
N PHE A 215 -0.37 -10.22 -4.39
CA PHE A 215 0.24 -10.91 -3.27
C PHE A 215 -0.48 -12.24 -3.03
N MET A 216 0.28 -13.25 -2.65
CA MET A 216 -0.24 -14.60 -2.42
C MET A 216 0.48 -15.20 -1.23
N SER A 217 -0.26 -15.96 -0.39
CA SER A 217 0.37 -16.83 0.60
C SER A 217 0.94 -18.09 -0.06
N ASP A 218 1.74 -18.81 0.68
CA ASP A 218 2.43 -20.01 0.18
C ASP A 218 1.46 -21.14 -0.16
N GLY A 219 0.30 -21.24 0.51
CA GLY A 219 -0.76 -22.19 0.16
C GLY A 219 -1.28 -22.02 -1.27
N ILE A 220 -1.29 -20.77 -1.80
CA ILE A 220 -1.62 -20.53 -3.22
C ILE A 220 -0.47 -20.98 -4.11
N THR A 221 0.76 -20.54 -3.85
CA THR A 221 1.90 -20.82 -4.72
C THR A 221 2.27 -22.30 -4.72
N SER A 222 2.10 -23.00 -3.60
CA SER A 222 2.35 -24.44 -3.46
C SER A 222 1.33 -25.30 -4.22
N ALA A 223 0.12 -24.80 -4.47
CA ALA A 223 -0.86 -25.50 -5.29
C ALA A 223 -0.46 -25.56 -6.78
N PHE A 224 0.42 -24.65 -7.23
CA PHE A 224 1.06 -24.71 -8.54
C PHE A 224 2.41 -25.38 -8.37
N ASN A 225 2.73 -26.39 -9.17
CA ASN A 225 3.98 -27.17 -9.02
C ASN A 225 5.25 -26.31 -9.20
N SER A 226 5.13 -25.16 -9.83
CA SER A 226 6.25 -24.25 -10.08
C SER A 226 5.78 -22.83 -10.37
N THR A 227 6.69 -21.86 -10.17
CA THR A 227 6.44 -20.46 -10.60
C THR A 227 6.09 -20.35 -12.09
N PRO A 228 6.78 -21.04 -13.03
CA PRO A 228 6.37 -21.04 -14.43
C PRO A 228 4.93 -21.50 -14.66
N GLU A 229 4.45 -22.55 -13.99
CA GLU A 229 3.04 -23.00 -14.13
C GLU A 229 2.05 -21.94 -13.65
N LEU A 230 2.33 -21.26 -12.55
CA LEU A 230 1.54 -20.13 -12.06
C LEU A 230 1.53 -18.98 -13.08
N LEU A 231 2.66 -18.67 -13.68
CA LEU A 231 2.76 -17.62 -14.71
C LEU A 231 2.00 -18.00 -15.97
N ASP A 232 2.10 -19.25 -16.44
CA ASP A 232 1.35 -19.78 -17.59
C ASP A 232 -0.18 -19.70 -17.34
N PHE A 233 -0.61 -19.98 -16.11
CA PHE A 233 -2.01 -19.83 -15.71
C PHE A 233 -2.48 -18.37 -15.76
N LEU A 234 -1.63 -17.43 -15.35
CA LEU A 234 -1.95 -16.00 -15.34
C LEU A 234 -1.78 -15.31 -16.69
N GLN A 235 -0.90 -15.80 -17.56
CA GLN A 235 -0.50 -15.16 -18.83
C GLN A 235 -1.69 -14.81 -19.75
N PRO A 236 -2.73 -15.65 -19.90
CA PRO A 236 -3.88 -15.31 -20.75
C PRO A 236 -4.84 -14.32 -20.07
N MET A 237 -4.69 -14.05 -18.78
CA MET A 237 -5.62 -13.20 -18.05
C MET A 237 -5.35 -11.73 -18.35
N ARG A 238 -6.43 -10.96 -18.50
CA ARG A 238 -6.40 -9.49 -18.65
C ARG A 238 -7.37 -8.89 -17.65
N PRO A 239 -7.03 -8.97 -16.33
CA PRO A 239 -7.96 -8.58 -15.29
C PRO A 239 -8.12 -7.06 -15.25
N LEU A 240 -9.37 -6.59 -15.30
CA LEU A 240 -9.72 -5.20 -15.00
C LEU A 240 -10.20 -5.03 -13.56
N ASN A 241 -10.73 -6.10 -12.97
CA ASN A 241 -11.27 -6.12 -11.62
C ASN A 241 -10.38 -7.00 -10.72
N PRO A 242 -9.80 -6.43 -9.63
CA PRO A 242 -8.92 -7.20 -8.74
C PRO A 242 -9.63 -8.32 -7.99
N GLN A 243 -10.92 -8.17 -7.64
CA GLN A 243 -11.69 -9.25 -7.01
C GLN A 243 -11.82 -10.47 -7.93
N ASN A 244 -12.16 -10.23 -9.19
CA ASN A 244 -12.28 -11.32 -10.17
C ASN A 244 -10.94 -12.07 -10.37
N LEU A 245 -9.82 -11.38 -10.30
CA LEU A 245 -8.49 -12.01 -10.38
C LEU A 245 -8.21 -12.84 -9.13
N ALA A 246 -8.48 -12.30 -7.95
CA ALA A 246 -8.28 -13.01 -6.69
C ALA A 246 -9.14 -14.29 -6.63
N ASP A 247 -10.41 -14.20 -7.01
CA ASP A 247 -11.34 -15.35 -7.04
C ASP A 247 -10.86 -16.44 -8.03
N LYS A 248 -10.38 -16.04 -9.21
CA LYS A 248 -9.86 -16.99 -10.21
C LYS A 248 -8.59 -17.68 -9.77
N LEU A 249 -7.67 -16.94 -9.14
CA LEU A 249 -6.43 -17.52 -8.60
C LEU A 249 -6.74 -18.53 -7.50
N LEU A 250 -7.59 -18.17 -6.54
CA LEU A 250 -8.00 -19.09 -5.48
C LEU A 250 -8.71 -20.31 -6.06
N ALA A 251 -9.65 -20.13 -6.98
CA ALA A 251 -10.34 -21.25 -7.63
C ALA A 251 -9.37 -22.16 -8.38
N GLY A 252 -8.42 -21.61 -9.12
CA GLY A 252 -7.39 -22.37 -9.83
C GLY A 252 -6.44 -23.13 -8.89
N ALA A 253 -6.13 -22.58 -7.72
CA ALA A 253 -5.35 -23.27 -6.69
C ALA A 253 -6.16 -24.43 -6.08
N LEU A 254 -7.42 -24.18 -5.70
CA LEU A 254 -8.30 -25.21 -5.14
C LEU A 254 -8.61 -26.35 -6.12
N GLU A 255 -8.74 -26.04 -7.41
CA GLU A 255 -8.94 -27.08 -8.43
C GLU A 255 -7.76 -28.06 -8.49
N ARG A 256 -6.53 -27.55 -8.34
CA ARG A 256 -5.29 -28.36 -8.32
C ARG A 256 -5.15 -29.23 -7.07
N THR A 257 -5.74 -28.81 -5.97
CA THR A 257 -5.75 -29.52 -4.69
C THR A 257 -7.07 -30.29 -4.44
N GLU A 258 -7.78 -30.64 -5.51
CA GLU A 258 -9.05 -31.42 -5.45
C GLU A 258 -10.10 -30.78 -4.53
N GLY A 259 -10.12 -29.44 -4.44
CA GLY A 259 -11.04 -28.67 -3.62
C GLY A 259 -10.67 -28.60 -2.12
N LYS A 260 -9.49 -29.07 -1.73
CA LYS A 260 -9.00 -29.03 -0.36
C LYS A 260 -7.91 -28.00 -0.23
N ALA A 261 -8.07 -27.05 0.67
CA ALA A 261 -6.99 -26.17 1.07
C ALA A 261 -6.03 -26.96 2.00
N GLU A 262 -4.87 -27.34 1.48
CA GLU A 262 -3.82 -28.06 2.23
C GLU A 262 -3.09 -27.15 3.22
N ASP A 263 -3.09 -25.85 2.92
CA ASP A 263 -2.65 -24.78 3.81
C ASP A 263 -3.60 -23.57 3.68
N ASP A 264 -3.38 -22.55 4.51
CA ASP A 264 -4.13 -21.29 4.38
C ASP A 264 -3.80 -20.64 3.04
N MET A 265 -4.83 -20.28 2.29
CA MET A 265 -4.73 -19.74 0.95
C MET A 265 -5.28 -18.32 0.93
N THR A 266 -4.47 -17.34 0.60
CA THR A 266 -4.89 -15.96 0.45
C THR A 266 -4.30 -15.33 -0.80
N VAL A 267 -5.15 -14.69 -1.59
CA VAL A 267 -4.78 -13.85 -2.72
C VAL A 267 -5.28 -12.44 -2.46
N LEU A 268 -4.36 -11.48 -2.50
CA LEU A 268 -4.66 -10.07 -2.39
C LEU A 268 -4.23 -9.38 -3.69
N CYS A 269 -5.19 -8.85 -4.42
CA CYS A 269 -4.98 -8.13 -5.67
C CYS A 269 -5.30 -6.66 -5.51
N THR A 270 -4.48 -5.78 -6.07
CA THR A 270 -4.72 -4.32 -6.08
C THR A 270 -4.47 -3.77 -7.47
N ARG A 271 -5.45 -3.07 -8.03
CA ARG A 271 -5.30 -2.35 -9.28
C ARG A 271 -5.04 -0.89 -9.02
N ILE A 272 -3.98 -0.36 -9.63
CA ILE A 272 -3.65 1.06 -9.67
C ILE A 272 -4.29 1.66 -10.91
N PHE A 273 -4.88 2.84 -10.79
CA PHE A 273 -5.48 3.55 -11.92
C PHE A 273 -5.29 5.07 -11.79
N ALA A 274 -5.13 5.73 -12.94
CA ALA A 274 -5.06 7.18 -12.98
C ALA A 274 -6.42 7.82 -12.65
N THR A 275 -6.40 8.83 -11.78
CA THR A 275 -7.62 9.56 -11.35
C THR A 275 -8.09 10.56 -12.39
N ASP A 276 -7.17 11.10 -13.19
CA ASP A 276 -7.47 12.00 -14.31
C ASP A 276 -6.48 11.75 -15.45
N PRO A 277 -6.82 10.92 -16.45
CA PRO A 277 -5.90 10.56 -17.52
C PRO A 277 -5.55 11.72 -18.48
N ALA A 278 -6.24 12.86 -18.36
CA ALA A 278 -6.10 13.99 -19.30
C ALA A 278 -5.18 15.13 -18.81
N GLU A 279 -4.78 15.14 -17.53
CA GLU A 279 -3.91 16.20 -17.00
C GLU A 279 -2.54 15.66 -16.63
N GLU A 280 -1.54 15.79 -17.51
CA GLU A 280 -0.15 15.86 -17.10
C GLU A 280 -0.04 17.02 -16.10
N GLN A 281 0.40 16.76 -14.88
CA GLN A 281 0.54 17.80 -13.86
C GLN A 281 1.68 18.73 -14.29
N GLU A 282 1.33 19.85 -14.92
CA GLU A 282 2.32 20.87 -15.24
C GLU A 282 3.02 21.36 -13.97
N PRO A 283 4.33 21.60 -14.02
CA PRO A 283 5.06 22.15 -12.89
C PRO A 283 4.51 23.53 -12.54
N LEU A 284 4.51 23.87 -11.24
CA LEU A 284 4.07 25.20 -10.78
C LEU A 284 4.80 26.32 -11.56
N PRO A 285 4.08 27.37 -11.97
CA PRO A 285 4.69 28.54 -12.64
C PRO A 285 5.87 29.10 -11.83
N ALA A 286 6.89 29.58 -12.53
CA ALA A 286 8.13 30.11 -11.93
C ALA A 286 7.84 31.23 -10.88
N ALA A 287 6.77 32.01 -11.06
CA ALA A 287 6.33 33.04 -10.11
C ALA A 287 5.94 32.47 -8.74
N VAL A 288 5.40 31.26 -8.69
CA VAL A 288 5.00 30.58 -7.42
C VAL A 288 6.23 29.94 -6.77
N ARG A 289 7.22 29.48 -7.55
CA ARG A 289 8.48 28.99 -7.01
C ARG A 289 9.34 30.07 -6.33
N ALA A 290 9.20 31.32 -6.77
CA ALA A 290 9.95 32.45 -6.21
C ALA A 290 9.49 32.87 -4.79
N LEU A 291 8.28 32.45 -4.34
CA LEU A 291 7.78 32.70 -2.99
C LEU A 291 8.50 31.91 -1.89
N LYS A 292 9.35 30.93 -2.25
CA LYS A 292 10.12 30.09 -1.31
C LYS A 292 11.32 30.79 -0.65
N HIS A 293 11.74 31.95 -1.13
CA HIS A 293 12.98 32.62 -0.72
C HIS A 293 12.78 34.00 -0.10
N LYS A 294 11.63 34.29 0.51
CA LYS A 294 11.41 35.52 1.28
C LYS A 294 10.99 35.22 2.71
#